data_5b5e8be1ddbcce41995de6aa5a2614ff
#
_entry.id   5b5e8be1ddbcce41995de6aa5a2614ff
#
_cell.length_a   1.000
_cell.length_b   1.000
_cell.length_c   1.000
_cell.angle_alpha   90.00
_cell.angle_beta   90.00
_cell.angle_gamma   90.00
#
_symmetry.space_group_name_H-M   'P 1'
#
loop_
_entity.id
_entity.type
_entity.pdbx_description
1 polymer ?
#
loop_
_entity_poly.entity_id
_entity_poly.type
_entity_poly.pdbx_seq_one_letter_code
_entity_poly.pdbx_strand_id
1 'polypeptide(L)'
;RLNLGGCREIDFDEKAYLKFNKRQVLPYHPNGMRFEAFDETGAVLMTREYYSVGGGFVVNQDRAAEDRIVADETPLPHPFSSGDELLALCAAHDTSIAGLMLANEQTWRDEADVRQGLLRIWAAMEACMQRGYTQHGDLPGGLRVRRRAPQLHTELCRQPQSGDPLTILDWVNLFALSVNEENAAGGRVVTAPTNGAAGIIPAVLQYYRTFIPGANDAGTVDFLLTAGAIGVLYLLNASISGAEVGCQGEVGVACSMAAGGLTA
;
A
#
# COMPACT_ATOMS: atom_id res chain seq x y z
N ARG A 1 2.56 -24.17 -15.86
CA ARG A 1 1.31 -23.71 -16.49
C ARG A 1 0.87 -22.40 -15.87
N LEU A 2 0.27 -21.54 -16.67
CA LEU A 2 -0.25 -20.24 -16.25
C LEU A 2 -1.72 -20.16 -16.64
N ASN A 3 -2.58 -19.71 -15.70
CA ASN A 3 -3.98 -19.49 -15.99
C ASN A 3 -4.22 -18.01 -16.33
N LEU A 4 -4.34 -17.72 -17.63
CA LEU A 4 -4.56 -16.36 -18.13
C LEU A 4 -5.97 -15.87 -17.75
N GLY A 5 -6.02 -14.82 -16.94
CA GLY A 5 -7.26 -14.17 -16.51
C GLY A 5 -8.24 -15.09 -15.80
N GLY A 6 -7.77 -16.23 -15.26
CA GLY A 6 -8.64 -17.24 -14.65
C GLY A 6 -9.46 -18.05 -15.66
N CYS A 7 -9.32 -17.80 -16.96
CA CYS A 7 -10.19 -18.35 -18.01
C CYS A 7 -9.51 -19.38 -18.91
N ARG A 8 -8.19 -19.32 -19.06
CA ARG A 8 -7.46 -20.18 -19.99
C ARG A 8 -6.10 -20.61 -19.44
N GLU A 9 -5.89 -21.91 -19.34
CA GLU A 9 -4.59 -22.50 -19.03
C GLU A 9 -3.69 -22.49 -20.27
N ILE A 10 -2.46 -21.98 -20.10
CA ILE A 10 -1.42 -22.01 -21.13
C ILE A 10 -0.14 -22.62 -20.58
N ASP A 11 0.67 -23.21 -21.46
CA ASP A 11 2.03 -23.58 -21.13
C ASP A 11 2.90 -22.33 -21.15
N PHE A 12 3.50 -22.00 -20.00
CA PHE A 12 4.38 -20.86 -19.82
C PHE A 12 5.65 -21.31 -19.11
N ASP A 13 6.76 -21.27 -19.83
CA ASP A 13 8.10 -21.52 -19.27
C ASP A 13 8.73 -20.19 -18.86
N GLU A 14 8.84 -19.96 -17.56
CA GLU A 14 9.41 -18.73 -17.01
C GLU A 14 10.83 -18.46 -17.53
N LYS A 15 11.65 -19.50 -17.71
CA LYS A 15 13.04 -19.35 -18.17
C LYS A 15 13.12 -18.96 -19.65
N ALA A 16 12.17 -19.41 -20.45
CA ALA A 16 12.11 -19.11 -21.87
C ALA A 16 11.41 -17.78 -22.16
N TYR A 17 10.32 -17.49 -21.46
CA TYR A 17 9.41 -16.40 -21.82
C TYR A 17 9.51 -15.16 -20.90
N LEU A 18 10.01 -15.29 -19.65
CA LEU A 18 10.21 -14.15 -18.78
C LEU A 18 11.65 -13.62 -18.89
N LYS A 19 11.81 -12.42 -19.45
CA LYS A 19 13.12 -11.80 -19.68
C LYS A 19 13.27 -10.53 -18.84
N PHE A 20 14.27 -10.51 -17.97
CA PHE A 20 14.66 -9.33 -17.20
C PHE A 20 15.73 -8.53 -17.94
N ASN A 21 15.36 -7.40 -18.52
CA ASN A 21 16.26 -6.51 -19.24
C ASN A 21 16.94 -5.52 -18.29
N LYS A 22 18.07 -5.90 -17.71
CA LYS A 22 18.80 -5.08 -16.72
C LYS A 22 19.49 -3.83 -17.29
N ARG A 23 19.61 -3.72 -18.61
CA ARG A 23 20.36 -2.64 -19.29
C ARG A 23 19.52 -1.84 -20.27
N GLN A 24 18.26 -2.17 -20.40
CA GLN A 24 17.33 -1.49 -21.29
C GLN A 24 16.10 -1.12 -20.47
N VAL A 25 15.68 0.12 -20.58
CA VAL A 25 14.44 0.61 -19.99
C VAL A 25 13.47 0.95 -21.09
N LEU A 26 12.18 0.79 -20.84
CA LEU A 26 11.14 1.26 -21.75
C LEU A 26 11.06 2.80 -21.68
N PRO A 27 10.67 3.46 -22.78
CA PRO A 27 10.84 4.91 -22.90
C PRO A 27 10.11 5.74 -21.85
N TYR A 28 8.95 5.29 -21.38
CA TYR A 28 8.10 6.09 -20.49
C TYR A 28 8.53 6.02 -19.01
N HIS A 29 8.85 4.81 -18.49
CA HIS A 29 9.19 4.63 -17.08
C HIS A 29 10.11 3.41 -16.89
N PRO A 30 11.10 3.46 -15.96
CA PRO A 30 12.02 2.34 -15.71
C PRO A 30 11.31 1.04 -15.28
N ASN A 31 10.23 1.15 -14.50
CA ASN A 31 9.44 -0.01 -14.09
C ASN A 31 8.40 -0.36 -15.15
N GLY A 32 8.86 -0.69 -16.33
CA GLY A 32 8.04 -1.08 -17.46
C GLY A 32 8.05 -2.58 -17.70
N MET A 33 6.94 -3.10 -18.19
CA MET A 33 6.78 -4.48 -18.59
C MET A 33 6.11 -4.55 -19.96
N ARG A 34 6.72 -5.30 -20.89
CA ARG A 34 6.17 -5.56 -22.22
C ARG A 34 5.66 -6.99 -22.30
N PHE A 35 4.45 -7.15 -22.78
CA PHE A 35 3.84 -8.42 -23.08
C PHE A 35 3.73 -8.59 -24.58
N GLU A 36 4.09 -9.76 -25.09
CA GLU A 36 3.96 -10.14 -26.47
C GLU A 36 3.20 -11.46 -26.60
N ALA A 37 2.20 -11.51 -27.44
CA ALA A 37 1.50 -12.72 -27.82
C ALA A 37 1.90 -13.12 -29.23
N PHE A 38 2.12 -14.42 -29.43
CA PHE A 38 2.55 -14.99 -30.71
C PHE A 38 1.53 -15.98 -31.22
N ASP A 39 1.45 -16.14 -32.51
CA ASP A 39 0.72 -17.23 -33.14
C ASP A 39 1.55 -18.54 -33.17
N GLU A 40 0.97 -19.59 -33.75
CA GLU A 40 1.63 -20.91 -33.87
C GLU A 40 2.89 -20.86 -34.79
N THR A 41 3.03 -19.85 -35.62
CA THR A 41 4.18 -19.64 -36.50
C THR A 41 5.28 -18.82 -35.85
N GLY A 42 5.04 -18.25 -34.68
CA GLY A 42 5.93 -17.36 -33.97
C GLY A 42 5.79 -15.87 -34.40
N ALA A 43 4.80 -15.53 -35.21
CA ALA A 43 4.52 -14.14 -35.54
C ALA A 43 3.83 -13.42 -34.38
N VAL A 44 4.21 -12.15 -34.16
CA VAL A 44 3.63 -11.34 -33.08
C VAL A 44 2.20 -10.98 -33.43
N LEU A 45 1.25 -11.43 -32.62
CA LEU A 45 -0.16 -11.08 -32.72
C LEU A 45 -0.49 -9.77 -32.00
N MET A 46 0.15 -9.52 -30.87
CA MET A 46 -0.12 -8.34 -30.04
C MET A 46 1.10 -8.01 -29.20
N THR A 47 1.37 -6.72 -29.04
CA THR A 47 2.30 -6.17 -28.06
C THR A 47 1.57 -5.19 -27.15
N ARG A 48 1.80 -5.25 -25.84
CA ARG A 48 1.28 -4.30 -24.85
C ARG A 48 2.36 -3.94 -23.85
N GLU A 49 2.44 -2.67 -23.52
CA GLU A 49 3.33 -2.15 -22.50
C GLU A 49 2.54 -1.61 -21.31
N TYR A 50 3.03 -1.90 -20.13
CA TYR A 50 2.49 -1.42 -18.86
C TYR A 50 3.62 -0.89 -18.00
N TYR A 51 3.33 0.15 -17.23
CA TYR A 51 4.29 0.85 -16.40
C TYR A 51 3.75 0.99 -14.98
N SER A 52 4.53 0.54 -13.99
CA SER A 52 4.24 0.80 -12.58
C SER A 52 4.86 2.14 -12.20
N VAL A 53 4.03 3.15 -12.04
CA VAL A 53 4.47 4.54 -11.81
C VAL A 53 4.49 4.92 -10.33
N GLY A 54 4.33 3.96 -9.43
CA GLY A 54 4.29 4.15 -7.99
C GLY A 54 2.88 4.18 -7.43
N GLY A 55 2.75 4.13 -6.10
CA GLY A 55 1.46 4.16 -5.41
C GLY A 55 0.48 3.03 -5.77
N GLY A 56 0.96 1.94 -6.38
CA GLY A 56 0.11 0.85 -6.87
C GLY A 56 -0.53 1.13 -8.24
N PHE A 57 -0.27 2.29 -8.83
CA PHE A 57 -0.81 2.63 -10.15
C PHE A 57 -0.04 1.96 -11.28
N VAL A 58 -0.79 1.38 -12.20
CA VAL A 58 -0.26 0.81 -13.44
C VAL A 58 -0.95 1.51 -14.61
N VAL A 59 -0.15 2.11 -15.47
CA VAL A 59 -0.61 2.75 -16.71
C VAL A 59 -0.20 1.90 -17.90
N ASN A 60 -1.04 1.88 -18.94
CA ASN A 60 -0.68 1.26 -20.20
C ASN A 60 -0.03 2.28 -21.15
N GLN A 61 0.53 1.79 -22.25
CA GLN A 61 1.17 2.58 -23.28
C GLN A 61 0.27 3.72 -23.82
N ASP A 62 -1.04 3.50 -23.96
CA ASP A 62 -1.96 4.49 -24.50
C ASP A 62 -2.13 5.66 -23.52
N ARG A 63 -2.28 5.38 -22.22
CA ARG A 63 -2.34 6.39 -21.16
C ARG A 63 -0.99 7.06 -20.88
N ALA A 64 0.11 6.32 -21.07
CA ALA A 64 1.45 6.88 -20.98
C ALA A 64 1.71 7.96 -22.05
N ALA A 65 1.14 7.78 -23.26
CA ALA A 65 1.23 8.75 -24.33
C ALA A 65 0.39 10.02 -24.07
N GLU A 66 -0.64 9.95 -23.22
CA GLU A 66 -1.50 11.08 -22.85
C GLU A 66 -0.90 11.97 -21.75
N ASP A 67 0.29 11.62 -21.26
CA ASP A 67 1.09 12.35 -20.25
C ASP A 67 0.32 12.69 -18.93
N ARG A 68 -0.76 11.93 -18.64
CA ARG A 68 -1.58 12.17 -17.44
C ARG A 68 -2.14 10.87 -16.85
N ILE A 69 -1.83 10.62 -15.57
CA ILE A 69 -2.88 10.21 -14.65
C ILE A 69 -3.93 11.32 -14.79
N VAL A 70 -5.10 11.05 -15.33
CA VAL A 70 -6.16 12.07 -15.43
C VAL A 70 -6.37 12.56 -14.00
N ALA A 71 -5.84 13.74 -13.69
CA ALA A 71 -6.11 14.38 -12.44
C ALA A 71 -7.63 14.56 -12.39
N ASP A 72 -8.26 14.03 -11.36
CA ASP A 72 -9.67 14.30 -11.13
C ASP A 72 -9.78 15.79 -10.82
N GLU A 73 -10.31 16.57 -11.76
CA GLU A 73 -10.49 18.03 -11.66
C GLU A 73 -11.76 18.39 -10.88
N THR A 74 -12.42 17.41 -10.26
CA THR A 74 -13.63 17.67 -9.46
C THR A 74 -13.30 18.66 -8.34
N PRO A 75 -13.99 19.80 -8.24
CA PRO A 75 -13.74 20.77 -7.20
C PRO A 75 -13.99 20.16 -5.81
N LEU A 76 -13.00 20.24 -4.95
CA LEU A 76 -13.13 19.79 -3.56
C LEU A 76 -13.74 20.91 -2.69
N PRO A 77 -14.56 20.59 -1.68
CA PRO A 77 -15.04 21.56 -0.70
C PRO A 77 -13.89 22.26 0.05
N HIS A 78 -12.83 21.51 0.37
CA HIS A 78 -11.71 21.98 1.18
C HIS A 78 -10.37 21.58 0.50
N PRO A 79 -9.99 22.23 -0.62
CA PRO A 79 -8.72 21.95 -1.27
C PRO A 79 -7.56 22.46 -0.42
N PHE A 80 -6.47 21.69 -0.36
CA PHE A 80 -5.23 22.08 0.30
C PHE A 80 -4.03 21.55 -0.47
N SER A 81 -2.92 22.27 -0.41
CA SER A 81 -1.64 21.90 -1.03
C SER A 81 -0.47 21.89 -0.04
N SER A 82 -0.66 22.46 1.14
CA SER A 82 0.36 22.50 2.19
C SER A 82 -0.22 22.12 3.56
N GLY A 83 0.67 21.78 4.50
CA GLY A 83 0.28 21.50 5.88
C GLY A 83 -0.32 22.74 6.57
N ASP A 84 0.20 23.93 6.29
CA ASP A 84 -0.32 25.18 6.84
C ASP A 84 -1.74 25.46 6.36
N GLU A 85 -2.03 25.25 5.07
CA GLU A 85 -3.38 25.38 4.52
C GLU A 85 -4.34 24.35 5.15
N LEU A 86 -3.91 23.09 5.28
CA LEU A 86 -4.70 22.05 5.91
C LEU A 86 -5.08 22.42 7.35
N LEU A 87 -4.11 22.88 8.16
CA LEU A 87 -4.35 23.31 9.53
C LEU A 87 -5.22 24.56 9.61
N ALA A 88 -5.02 25.52 8.70
CA ALA A 88 -5.86 26.72 8.64
C ALA A 88 -7.32 26.39 8.30
N LEU A 89 -7.55 25.45 7.38
CA LEU A 89 -8.89 24.96 7.04
C LEU A 89 -9.53 24.24 8.22
N CYS A 90 -8.80 23.39 8.93
CA CYS A 90 -9.31 22.72 10.15
C CYS A 90 -9.76 23.75 11.19
N ALA A 91 -8.93 24.78 11.43
CA ALA A 91 -9.27 25.86 12.37
C ALA A 91 -10.46 26.70 11.91
N ALA A 92 -10.55 27.04 10.62
CA ALA A 92 -11.65 27.84 10.06
C ALA A 92 -13.00 27.14 10.11
N HIS A 93 -13.01 25.81 10.00
CA HIS A 93 -14.23 25.00 9.99
C HIS A 93 -14.49 24.28 11.32
N ASP A 94 -13.68 24.54 12.36
CA ASP A 94 -13.77 23.87 13.68
C ASP A 94 -13.88 22.34 13.55
N THR A 95 -12.98 21.75 12.75
CA THR A 95 -13.00 20.33 12.43
C THR A 95 -11.60 19.71 12.51
N SER A 96 -11.53 18.38 12.66
CA SER A 96 -10.29 17.64 12.57
C SER A 96 -9.84 17.44 11.11
N ILE A 97 -8.58 17.01 10.91
CA ILE A 97 -8.09 16.61 9.59
C ILE A 97 -8.95 15.48 9.01
N ALA A 98 -9.33 14.49 9.83
CA ALA A 98 -10.22 13.42 9.41
C ALA A 98 -11.60 13.94 8.95
N GLY A 99 -12.18 14.87 9.69
CA GLY A 99 -13.47 15.49 9.33
C GLY A 99 -13.41 16.27 8.02
N LEU A 100 -12.32 17.01 7.81
CA LEU A 100 -12.08 17.76 6.58
C LEU A 100 -11.88 16.81 5.38
N MET A 101 -11.12 15.74 5.55
CA MET A 101 -10.94 14.71 4.52
C MET A 101 -12.24 13.97 4.22
N LEU A 102 -13.04 13.68 5.24
CA LEU A 102 -14.36 13.07 5.04
C LEU A 102 -15.27 13.97 4.18
N ALA A 103 -15.29 15.27 4.44
CA ALA A 103 -16.04 16.22 3.62
C ALA A 103 -15.56 16.25 2.17
N ASN A 104 -14.25 16.18 1.94
CA ASN A 104 -13.68 16.08 0.58
C ASN A 104 -14.09 14.77 -0.12
N GLU A 105 -14.01 13.63 0.58
CA GLU A 105 -14.41 12.32 0.03
C GLU A 105 -15.89 12.25 -0.32
N GLN A 106 -16.75 13.01 0.37
CA GLN A 106 -18.18 13.09 0.08
C GLN A 106 -18.49 13.75 -1.27
N THR A 107 -17.52 14.32 -1.94
CA THR A 107 -17.67 14.80 -3.32
C THR A 107 -18.00 13.66 -4.30
N TRP A 108 -17.54 12.46 -4.03
CA TRP A 108 -17.71 11.31 -4.94
C TRP A 108 -18.66 10.23 -4.43
N ARG A 109 -18.93 10.19 -3.12
CA ARG A 109 -19.73 9.13 -2.50
C ARG A 109 -20.30 9.60 -1.17
N ASP A 110 -21.32 8.98 -0.67
CA ASP A 110 -21.87 9.34 0.63
C ASP A 110 -20.94 8.92 1.80
N GLU A 111 -21.19 9.49 2.98
CA GLU A 111 -20.38 9.25 4.18
C GLU A 111 -20.36 7.76 4.57
N ALA A 112 -21.50 7.07 4.44
CA ALA A 112 -21.58 5.66 4.81
C ALA A 112 -20.68 4.82 3.91
N ASP A 113 -20.65 5.11 2.61
CA ASP A 113 -19.79 4.44 1.64
C ASP A 113 -18.30 4.72 1.88
N VAL A 114 -17.95 5.97 2.25
CA VAL A 114 -16.56 6.32 2.63
C VAL A 114 -16.13 5.51 3.84
N ARG A 115 -16.91 5.54 4.92
CA ARG A 115 -16.62 4.81 6.16
C ARG A 115 -16.51 3.31 5.91
N GLN A 116 -17.46 2.73 5.21
CA GLN A 116 -17.43 1.32 4.88
C GLN A 116 -16.24 0.96 3.97
N GLY A 117 -15.89 1.85 3.02
CA GLY A 117 -14.72 1.70 2.17
C GLY A 117 -13.42 1.61 2.97
N LEU A 118 -13.23 2.51 3.92
CA LEU A 118 -12.06 2.53 4.80
C LEU A 118 -11.99 1.30 5.71
N LEU A 119 -13.13 0.86 6.25
CA LEU A 119 -13.18 -0.37 7.05
C LEU A 119 -12.89 -1.62 6.21
N ARG A 120 -13.27 -1.66 4.94
CA ARG A 120 -12.85 -2.74 4.02
C ARG A 120 -11.34 -2.72 3.77
N ILE A 121 -10.72 -1.54 3.67
CA ILE A 121 -9.26 -1.41 3.57
C ILE A 121 -8.60 -1.95 4.84
N TRP A 122 -9.08 -1.57 6.02
CA TRP A 122 -8.60 -2.10 7.28
C TRP A 122 -8.74 -3.63 7.36
N ALA A 123 -9.88 -4.18 7.01
CA ALA A 123 -10.10 -5.63 7.00
C ALA A 123 -9.11 -6.37 6.08
N ALA A 124 -8.73 -5.77 4.95
CA ALA A 124 -7.69 -6.32 4.08
C ALA A 124 -6.30 -6.29 4.71
N MET A 125 -5.96 -5.22 5.45
CA MET A 125 -4.70 -5.10 6.22
C MET A 125 -4.65 -6.17 7.33
N GLU A 126 -5.71 -6.30 8.10
CA GLU A 126 -5.83 -7.29 9.17
C GLU A 126 -5.72 -8.72 8.63
N ALA A 127 -6.45 -9.05 7.58
CA ALA A 127 -6.37 -10.35 6.93
C ALA A 127 -4.96 -10.66 6.39
N CYS A 128 -4.22 -9.66 5.92
CA CYS A 128 -2.82 -9.80 5.52
C CYS A 128 -1.93 -10.20 6.71
N MET A 129 -2.04 -9.49 7.84
CA MET A 129 -1.29 -9.82 9.07
C MET A 129 -1.62 -11.23 9.57
N GLN A 130 -2.89 -11.61 9.58
CA GLN A 130 -3.33 -12.96 10.00
C GLN A 130 -2.72 -14.07 9.14
N ARG A 131 -2.63 -13.88 7.84
CA ARG A 131 -1.91 -14.82 6.96
C ARG A 131 -0.43 -14.87 7.30
N GLY A 132 0.21 -13.73 7.51
CA GLY A 132 1.62 -13.66 7.88
C GLY A 132 1.96 -14.39 9.17
N TYR A 133 1.04 -14.42 10.16
CA TYR A 133 1.23 -15.15 11.41
C TYR A 133 1.26 -16.68 11.26
N THR A 134 0.72 -17.20 10.17
CA THR A 134 0.51 -18.65 9.98
C THR A 134 1.32 -19.25 8.82
N GLN A 135 1.82 -18.43 7.90
CA GLN A 135 2.54 -18.90 6.74
C GLN A 135 4.02 -19.15 7.05
N HIS A 136 4.44 -20.40 6.99
CA HIS A 136 5.80 -20.85 7.25
C HIS A 136 6.61 -21.04 5.96
N GLY A 137 7.91 -21.25 6.07
CA GLY A 137 8.82 -21.59 4.98
C GLY A 137 9.70 -20.43 4.54
N ASP A 138 10.22 -20.51 3.32
CA ASP A 138 11.09 -19.51 2.74
C ASP A 138 10.29 -18.57 1.84
N LEU A 139 10.71 -17.31 1.78
CA LEU A 139 10.19 -16.34 0.82
C LEU A 139 10.65 -16.71 -0.60
N PRO A 140 9.86 -16.40 -1.64
CA PRO A 140 10.26 -16.62 -3.01
C PRO A 140 11.56 -15.91 -3.36
N GLY A 141 12.33 -16.50 -4.27
CA GLY A 141 13.58 -15.94 -4.79
C GLY A 141 14.83 -16.75 -4.43
N GLY A 142 15.97 -16.33 -4.94
CA GLY A 142 17.23 -17.07 -4.82
C GLY A 142 17.92 -16.98 -3.46
N LEU A 143 17.50 -16.04 -2.59
CA LEU A 143 18.17 -15.77 -1.31
C LEU A 143 17.76 -16.71 -0.17
N ARG A 144 16.70 -17.51 -0.34
CA ARG A 144 16.15 -18.43 0.68
C ARG A 144 15.92 -17.75 2.02
N VAL A 145 15.30 -16.58 2.00
CA VAL A 145 14.98 -15.82 3.21
C VAL A 145 13.84 -16.51 3.95
N ARG A 146 14.11 -17.00 5.15
CA ARG A 146 13.10 -17.66 5.97
C ARG A 146 12.09 -16.66 6.54
N ARG A 147 10.81 -17.01 6.52
CA ARG A 147 9.76 -16.27 7.24
C ARG A 147 9.99 -16.33 8.74
N ARG A 148 9.87 -15.19 9.41
CA ARG A 148 10.11 -15.01 10.85
C ARG A 148 8.84 -14.69 11.64
N ALA A 149 7.84 -14.09 10.97
CA ALA A 149 6.61 -13.66 11.61
C ALA A 149 5.87 -14.78 12.36
N PRO A 150 5.73 -16.03 11.83
CA PRO A 150 5.03 -17.09 12.54
C PRO A 150 5.73 -17.52 13.84
N GLN A 151 7.06 -17.54 13.84
CA GLN A 151 7.83 -17.87 15.05
C GLN A 151 7.68 -16.77 16.09
N LEU A 152 7.89 -15.52 15.72
CA LEU A 152 7.74 -14.35 16.61
C LEU A 152 6.33 -14.28 17.18
N HIS A 153 5.29 -14.51 16.36
CA HIS A 153 3.91 -14.57 16.84
C HIS A 153 3.72 -15.65 17.92
N THR A 154 4.25 -16.84 17.66
CA THR A 154 4.16 -17.95 18.63
C THR A 154 4.87 -17.62 19.95
N GLU A 155 6.03 -16.98 19.89
CA GLU A 155 6.80 -16.57 21.05
C GLU A 155 6.08 -15.51 21.87
N LEU A 156 5.56 -14.46 21.22
CA LEU A 156 4.82 -13.38 21.89
C LEU A 156 3.51 -13.88 22.53
N CYS A 157 2.80 -14.78 21.88
CA CYS A 157 1.59 -15.37 22.45
C CYS A 157 1.86 -16.27 23.69
N ARG A 158 3.07 -16.81 23.84
CA ARG A 158 3.47 -17.65 24.99
C ARG A 158 4.01 -16.83 26.17
N GLN A 159 4.47 -15.61 25.91
CA GLN A 159 4.97 -14.76 27.01
C GLN A 159 3.78 -14.34 27.87
N PRO A 160 3.82 -14.56 29.21
CA PRO A 160 2.90 -13.89 30.09
C PRO A 160 3.10 -12.38 29.86
N GLN A 161 2.02 -11.59 30.01
CA GLN A 161 2.14 -10.14 29.92
C GLN A 161 3.29 -9.68 30.80
N SER A 162 4.48 -9.57 30.23
CA SER A 162 5.65 -9.11 30.95
C SER A 162 5.40 -7.64 31.25
N GLY A 163 5.67 -7.21 32.48
CA GLY A 163 5.59 -5.77 32.81
C GLY A 163 6.64 -4.93 32.07
N ASP A 164 7.34 -5.49 31.09
CA ASP A 164 8.29 -4.78 30.22
C ASP A 164 7.55 -4.01 29.14
N PRO A 165 7.57 -2.66 29.18
CA PRO A 165 6.90 -1.82 28.17
C PRO A 165 7.47 -2.02 26.76
N LEU A 166 8.69 -2.54 26.61
CA LEU A 166 9.31 -2.79 25.31
C LEU A 166 8.66 -3.96 24.57
N THR A 167 7.93 -4.85 25.25
CA THR A 167 7.18 -5.94 24.61
C THR A 167 6.19 -5.43 23.56
N ILE A 168 5.67 -4.21 23.71
CA ILE A 168 4.80 -3.58 22.71
C ILE A 168 5.53 -3.38 21.39
N LEU A 169 6.81 -3.04 21.43
CA LEU A 169 7.62 -2.87 20.20
C LEU A 169 7.77 -4.18 19.44
N ASP A 170 7.86 -5.31 20.14
CA ASP A 170 7.93 -6.63 19.49
C ASP A 170 6.62 -6.97 18.78
N TRP A 171 5.48 -6.60 19.36
CA TRP A 171 4.18 -6.72 18.69
C TRP A 171 4.08 -5.84 17.44
N VAL A 172 4.49 -4.57 17.52
CA VAL A 172 4.48 -3.66 16.35
C VAL A 172 5.41 -4.17 15.26
N ASN A 173 6.60 -4.68 15.65
CA ASN A 173 7.53 -5.31 14.71
C ASN A 173 6.93 -6.56 14.06
N LEU A 174 6.22 -7.39 14.83
CA LEU A 174 5.50 -8.55 14.28
C LEU A 174 4.44 -8.14 13.27
N PHE A 175 3.64 -7.11 13.58
CA PHE A 175 2.60 -6.62 12.68
C PHE A 175 3.19 -6.17 11.35
N ALA A 176 4.25 -5.35 11.38
CA ALA A 176 4.94 -4.89 10.18
C ALA A 176 5.60 -6.03 9.40
N LEU A 177 6.28 -6.94 10.12
CA LEU A 177 6.99 -8.08 9.53
C LEU A 177 6.03 -9.01 8.79
N SER A 178 4.86 -9.30 9.39
CA SER A 178 3.86 -10.19 8.78
C SER A 178 3.35 -9.64 7.44
N VAL A 179 3.10 -8.34 7.35
CA VAL A 179 2.69 -7.70 6.08
C VAL A 179 3.83 -7.72 5.06
N ASN A 180 5.07 -7.41 5.48
CA ASN A 180 6.22 -7.36 4.58
C ASN A 180 6.56 -8.75 4.03
N GLU A 181 6.45 -9.80 4.81
CA GLU A 181 6.65 -11.18 4.36
C GLU A 181 5.54 -11.63 3.41
N GLU A 182 4.28 -11.23 3.64
CA GLU A 182 3.19 -11.46 2.69
C GLU A 182 3.41 -10.70 1.38
N ASN A 183 3.84 -9.43 1.44
CA ASN A 183 4.19 -8.66 0.25
C ASN A 183 5.30 -9.35 -0.56
N ALA A 184 6.37 -9.78 0.10
CA ALA A 184 7.49 -10.47 -0.56
C ALA A 184 7.09 -11.83 -1.16
N ALA A 185 6.07 -12.47 -0.61
CA ALA A 185 5.53 -13.73 -1.10
C ALA A 185 4.49 -13.59 -2.22
N GLY A 186 4.18 -12.37 -2.66
CA GLY A 186 3.13 -12.10 -3.65
C GLY A 186 1.72 -12.20 -3.08
N GLY A 187 1.56 -12.16 -1.77
CA GLY A 187 0.28 -12.11 -1.09
C GLY A 187 -0.45 -10.78 -1.31
N ARG A 188 -1.76 -10.77 -1.01
CA ARG A 188 -2.56 -9.55 -1.10
C ARG A 188 -2.20 -8.60 0.03
N VAL A 189 -1.75 -7.38 -0.32
CA VAL A 189 -1.46 -6.28 0.61
C VAL A 189 -2.23 -5.02 0.22
N VAL A 190 -2.40 -4.11 1.16
CA VAL A 190 -2.83 -2.74 0.84
C VAL A 190 -1.59 -1.94 0.49
N THR A 191 -1.54 -1.41 -0.72
CA THR A 191 -0.42 -0.59 -1.20
C THR A 191 -0.59 0.86 -0.75
N ALA A 192 -0.02 1.22 0.40
CA ALA A 192 -0.11 2.57 0.94
C ALA A 192 1.13 2.92 1.79
N PRO A 193 1.94 3.90 1.39
CA PRO A 193 1.92 4.63 0.11
C PRO A 193 2.47 3.78 -1.06
N THR A 194 3.26 2.74 -0.77
CA THR A 194 3.89 1.83 -1.74
C THR A 194 3.90 0.41 -1.21
N ASN A 195 4.22 -0.59 -2.06
CA ASN A 195 4.38 -1.97 -1.61
C ASN A 195 5.56 -2.15 -0.65
N GLY A 196 6.68 -1.46 -0.89
CA GLY A 196 7.86 -1.55 -0.03
C GLY A 196 7.61 -1.08 1.41
N ALA A 197 6.72 -0.11 1.58
CA ALA A 197 6.35 0.45 2.88
C ALA A 197 4.99 -0.07 3.43
N ALA A 198 4.37 -1.05 2.78
CA ALA A 198 3.01 -1.51 3.06
C ALA A 198 2.80 -2.06 4.49
N GLY A 199 3.85 -2.40 5.21
CA GLY A 199 3.78 -2.89 6.59
C GLY A 199 3.58 -1.81 7.65
N ILE A 200 3.87 -0.55 7.36
CA ILE A 200 3.97 0.51 8.37
C ILE A 200 2.58 0.94 8.86
N ILE A 201 1.72 1.39 7.96
CA ILE A 201 0.36 1.86 8.32
C ILE A 201 -0.44 0.75 9.02
N PRO A 202 -0.49 -0.49 8.49
CA PRO A 202 -1.19 -1.57 9.17
C PRO A 202 -0.64 -1.87 10.57
N ALA A 203 0.68 -1.82 10.76
CA ALA A 203 1.29 -2.10 12.06
C ALA A 203 0.91 -1.07 13.13
N VAL A 204 0.91 0.21 12.77
CA VAL A 204 0.55 1.30 13.69
C VAL A 204 -0.97 1.30 13.95
N LEU A 205 -1.79 1.04 12.93
CA LEU A 205 -3.23 0.92 13.12
C LEU A 205 -3.60 -0.32 13.96
N GLN A 206 -2.88 -1.44 13.80
CA GLN A 206 -3.05 -2.62 14.66
C GLN A 206 -2.62 -2.32 16.10
N TYR A 207 -1.54 -1.53 16.30
CA TYR A 207 -1.17 -1.03 17.62
C TYR A 207 -2.32 -0.24 18.25
N TYR A 208 -2.91 0.71 17.53
CA TYR A 208 -4.09 1.46 17.98
C TYR A 208 -5.21 0.51 18.41
N ARG A 209 -5.59 -0.43 17.55
CA ARG A 209 -6.68 -1.39 17.78
C ARG A 209 -6.44 -2.32 18.97
N THR A 210 -5.19 -2.65 19.25
CA THR A 210 -4.82 -3.66 20.25
C THR A 210 -4.51 -3.04 21.62
N PHE A 211 -3.84 -1.90 21.65
CA PHE A 211 -3.24 -1.37 22.87
C PHE A 211 -3.86 -0.06 23.37
N ILE A 212 -4.61 0.64 22.52
CA ILE A 212 -5.25 1.90 22.95
C ILE A 212 -6.64 1.61 23.53
N PRO A 213 -6.89 1.95 24.82
CA PRO A 213 -8.20 1.77 25.41
C PRO A 213 -9.29 2.57 24.67
N GLY A 214 -10.41 1.92 24.36
CA GLY A 214 -11.52 2.56 23.66
C GLY A 214 -11.38 2.60 22.14
N ALA A 215 -10.31 2.02 21.57
CA ALA A 215 -10.14 1.90 20.13
C ALA A 215 -11.37 1.22 19.48
N ASN A 216 -11.84 1.82 18.38
CA ASN A 216 -13.05 1.38 17.71
C ASN A 216 -13.00 1.66 16.19
N ASP A 217 -14.08 1.34 15.48
CA ASP A 217 -14.14 1.52 14.03
C ASP A 217 -14.16 2.99 13.60
N ALA A 218 -14.75 3.88 14.41
CA ALA A 218 -14.73 5.31 14.10
C ALA A 218 -13.30 5.86 14.13
N GLY A 219 -12.53 5.57 15.18
CA GLY A 219 -11.12 5.96 15.23
C GLY A 219 -10.25 5.29 14.17
N THR A 220 -10.61 4.07 13.72
CA THR A 220 -9.95 3.44 12.56
C THR A 220 -10.17 4.26 11.28
N VAL A 221 -11.38 4.75 11.08
CA VAL A 221 -11.74 5.62 9.94
C VAL A 221 -10.98 6.95 10.03
N ASP A 222 -10.98 7.59 11.21
CA ASP A 222 -10.30 8.87 11.44
C ASP A 222 -8.79 8.74 11.23
N PHE A 223 -8.18 7.65 11.70
CA PHE A 223 -6.78 7.30 11.44
C PHE A 223 -6.49 7.25 9.93
N LEU A 224 -7.31 6.51 9.17
CA LEU A 224 -7.06 6.32 7.73
C LEU A 224 -7.31 7.60 6.93
N LEU A 225 -8.30 8.41 7.29
CA LEU A 225 -8.55 9.71 6.66
C LEU A 225 -7.38 10.68 6.92
N THR A 226 -6.90 10.77 8.15
CA THR A 226 -5.77 11.61 8.51
C THR A 226 -4.49 11.14 7.82
N ALA A 227 -4.22 9.84 7.81
CA ALA A 227 -3.09 9.27 7.08
C ALA A 227 -3.18 9.59 5.58
N GLY A 228 -4.38 9.53 5.00
CA GLY A 228 -4.65 9.91 3.62
C GLY A 228 -4.31 11.37 3.32
N ALA A 229 -4.73 12.31 4.19
CA ALA A 229 -4.42 13.74 4.06
C ALA A 229 -2.90 13.99 3.98
N ILE A 230 -2.15 13.34 4.89
CA ILE A 230 -0.68 13.45 4.90
C ILE A 230 -0.09 12.84 3.62
N GLY A 231 -0.62 11.71 3.15
CA GLY A 231 -0.23 11.11 1.89
C GLY A 231 -0.43 12.04 0.69
N VAL A 232 -1.55 12.77 0.65
CA VAL A 232 -1.84 13.79 -0.38
C VAL A 232 -0.79 14.90 -0.37
N LEU A 233 -0.39 15.41 0.81
CA LEU A 233 0.66 16.43 0.91
C LEU A 233 1.99 15.96 0.31
N TYR A 234 2.37 14.71 0.54
CA TYR A 234 3.57 14.14 -0.07
C TYR A 234 3.42 13.92 -1.57
N LEU A 235 2.25 13.51 -2.03
CA LEU A 235 1.98 13.33 -3.45
C LEU A 235 2.07 14.66 -4.23
N LEU A 236 1.58 15.75 -3.64
CA LEU A 236 1.57 17.07 -4.28
C LEU A 236 2.94 17.77 -4.25
N ASN A 237 3.73 17.59 -3.18
CA ASN A 237 4.93 18.38 -2.94
C ASN A 237 6.26 17.61 -3.09
N ALA A 238 6.17 16.29 -3.25
CA ALA A 238 7.33 15.41 -3.39
C ALA A 238 6.95 14.21 -4.28
N SER A 239 7.52 13.06 -4.02
CA SER A 239 7.10 11.80 -4.62
C SER A 239 6.90 10.74 -3.53
N ILE A 240 5.89 9.89 -3.71
CA ILE A 240 5.67 8.69 -2.90
C ILE A 240 6.34 7.46 -3.52
N SER A 241 6.92 7.60 -4.72
CA SER A 241 7.50 6.49 -5.47
C SER A 241 8.89 6.13 -4.98
N GLY A 242 9.11 4.89 -4.54
CA GLY A 242 10.44 4.39 -4.20
C GLY A 242 11.41 4.39 -5.40
N ALA A 243 10.92 4.39 -6.63
CA ALA A 243 11.73 4.51 -7.84
C ALA A 243 12.34 5.91 -8.02
N GLU A 244 11.66 6.94 -7.52
CA GLU A 244 12.09 8.34 -7.62
C GLU A 244 12.85 8.80 -6.38
N VAL A 245 12.33 8.52 -5.18
CA VAL A 245 12.88 9.03 -3.91
C VAL A 245 13.61 7.97 -3.10
N GLY A 246 13.66 6.73 -3.57
CA GLY A 246 14.28 5.59 -2.89
C GLY A 246 13.48 5.09 -1.68
N CYS A 247 13.96 3.99 -1.08
CA CYS A 247 13.35 3.36 0.10
C CYS A 247 13.15 4.34 1.27
N GLN A 248 14.10 5.23 1.52
CA GLN A 248 14.01 6.19 2.63
C GLN A 248 12.86 7.18 2.45
N GLY A 249 12.62 7.62 1.21
CA GLY A 249 11.50 8.50 0.91
C GLY A 249 10.15 7.80 1.13
N GLU A 250 9.95 6.62 0.55
CA GLU A 250 8.68 5.88 0.69
C GLU A 250 8.39 5.46 2.14
N VAL A 251 9.42 5.00 2.88
CA VAL A 251 9.28 4.65 4.30
C VAL A 251 9.01 5.89 5.15
N GLY A 252 9.69 7.02 4.87
CA GLY A 252 9.45 8.30 5.56
C GLY A 252 8.01 8.79 5.36
N VAL A 253 7.47 8.69 4.16
CA VAL A 253 6.07 9.01 3.87
C VAL A 253 5.13 8.12 4.69
N ALA A 254 5.31 6.80 4.65
CA ALA A 254 4.48 5.87 5.40
C ALA A 254 4.53 6.10 6.91
N CYS A 255 5.71 6.39 7.47
CA CYS A 255 5.88 6.73 8.88
C CYS A 255 5.14 8.02 9.24
N SER A 256 5.23 9.05 8.40
CA SER A 256 4.52 10.32 8.61
C SER A 256 3.00 10.13 8.57
N MET A 257 2.50 9.38 7.59
CA MET A 257 1.09 9.03 7.47
C MET A 257 0.59 8.27 8.71
N ALA A 258 1.34 7.27 9.15
CA ALA A 258 0.97 6.46 10.31
C ALA A 258 1.05 7.26 11.63
N ALA A 259 2.05 8.12 11.80
CA ALA A 259 2.18 8.98 12.97
C ALA A 259 1.03 9.98 13.08
N GLY A 260 0.70 10.65 11.95
CA GLY A 260 -0.45 11.55 11.92
C GLY A 260 -1.77 10.83 12.19
N GLY A 261 -1.98 9.66 11.59
CA GLY A 261 -3.18 8.85 11.83
C GLY A 261 -3.31 8.41 13.31
N LEU A 262 -2.21 8.09 13.98
CA LEU A 262 -2.23 7.67 15.39
C LEU A 262 -2.55 8.82 16.35
N THR A 263 -2.27 10.07 15.96
CA THR A 263 -2.51 11.27 16.78
C THR A 263 -3.85 11.94 16.52
N ALA A 264 -4.63 11.43 15.59
CA ALA A 264 -5.93 11.95 15.18
C ALA A 264 -7.06 11.71 16.20
#